data_7cdcb3548f712c62c5973f35ad28962a
#
_entry.id   7cdcb3548f712c62c5973f35ad28962a
#
_cell.length_a   1.000
_cell.length_b   1.000
_cell.length_c   1.000
_cell.angle_alpha   90.00
_cell.angle_beta   90.00
_cell.angle_gamma   90.00
#
_symmetry.space_group_name_H-M   'P 1'
#
loop_
_entity.id
_entity.type
_entity.pdbx_description
1 polymer ?
#
loop_
_entity_poly.entity_id
_entity_poly.type
_entity_poly.pdbx_seq_one_letter_code
_entity_poly.pdbx_strand_id
1 'polypeptide(L)'
;MTTASPFPNLQNQQFMNLTTYRKTGVPVTTPVWFAQVDDKLYVYTQANSGKVKRVRNNGKVEVSPCTRSGKPLGPTQPALAHILPLEEGKRVDTLLTNKYGLLKRIISFVAKLRGSTPAYLEIRPA
;
A
#
# COMPACT_ATOMS: atom_id res chain seq x y z
N MET A 1 1.00 19.34 21.73
CA MET A 1 0.84 17.92 22.01
C MET A 1 1.12 17.11 20.75
N THR A 2 2.04 16.17 20.84
CA THR A 2 2.39 15.35 19.69
C THR A 2 1.42 14.18 19.64
N THR A 3 0.67 14.08 18.56
CA THR A 3 -0.19 12.93 18.37
C THR A 3 0.68 11.76 17.90
N ALA A 4 0.60 10.64 18.57
CA ALA A 4 1.32 9.45 18.14
C ALA A 4 0.81 9.02 16.76
N SER A 5 1.71 8.59 15.89
CA SER A 5 1.32 8.04 14.60
C SER A 5 0.44 6.80 14.81
N PRO A 6 -0.68 6.64 14.09
CA PRO A 6 -1.47 5.42 14.17
C PRO A 6 -0.75 4.19 13.62
N PHE A 7 0.34 4.40 12.86
CA PHE A 7 1.16 3.32 12.32
C PHE A 7 2.62 3.52 12.72
N PRO A 8 2.93 3.48 14.04
CA PRO A 8 4.29 3.83 14.50
C PRO A 8 5.37 2.88 14.01
N ASN A 9 5.03 1.61 13.80
CA ASN A 9 6.00 0.60 13.38
C ASN A 9 6.36 0.72 11.90
N LEU A 10 5.62 1.53 11.13
CA LEU A 10 5.87 1.72 9.71
C LEU A 10 6.73 2.95 9.40
N GLN A 11 7.02 3.78 10.40
CA GLN A 11 7.86 4.95 10.19
C GLN A 11 9.27 4.53 9.75
N ASN A 12 9.78 5.19 8.71
CA ASN A 12 11.11 4.93 8.13
C ASN A 12 11.28 3.53 7.51
N GLN A 13 10.18 2.79 7.32
CA GLN A 13 10.23 1.50 6.62
C GLN A 13 10.06 1.69 5.13
N GLN A 14 10.74 0.86 4.34
CA GLN A 14 10.60 0.87 2.88
C GLN A 14 9.50 -0.06 2.39
N PHE A 15 9.20 -1.10 3.15
CA PHE A 15 8.21 -2.10 2.77
C PHE A 15 7.27 -2.36 3.92
N MET A 16 6.02 -2.67 3.59
CA MET A 16 5.08 -3.21 4.56
C MET A 16 4.37 -4.40 3.94
N ASN A 17 4.05 -5.38 4.77
CA ASN A 17 3.13 -6.44 4.37
C ASN A 17 1.73 -5.87 4.39
N LEU A 18 1.01 -6.06 3.29
CA LEU A 18 -0.40 -5.75 3.21
C LEU A 18 -1.17 -7.05 3.11
N THR A 19 -2.01 -7.32 4.10
CA THR A 19 -2.86 -8.50 4.13
C THR A 19 -4.27 -8.08 3.74
N THR A 20 -4.78 -8.69 2.68
CA THR A 20 -6.14 -8.51 2.19
C THR A 20 -6.85 -9.87 2.25
N TYR A 21 -8.19 -9.85 2.18
CA TYR A 21 -8.97 -11.06 2.40
C TYR A 21 -9.79 -11.43 1.19
N ARG A 22 -9.77 -12.72 0.83
CA ARG A 22 -10.65 -13.26 -0.19
C ARG A 22 -12.09 -13.29 0.32
N LYS A 23 -13.06 -13.45 -0.57
CA LYS A 23 -14.47 -13.55 -0.20
C LYS A 23 -14.72 -14.67 0.81
N THR A 24 -13.91 -15.71 0.76
CA THR A 24 -13.97 -16.85 1.70
C THR A 24 -13.36 -16.54 3.06
N GLY A 25 -12.76 -15.36 3.24
CA GLY A 25 -12.07 -14.99 4.48
C GLY A 25 -10.60 -15.38 4.52
N VAL A 26 -10.08 -16.02 3.48
CA VAL A 26 -8.67 -16.44 3.43
C VAL A 26 -7.77 -15.22 3.28
N PRO A 27 -6.79 -15.02 4.17
CA PRO A 27 -5.85 -13.90 4.06
C PRO A 27 -4.82 -14.13 2.95
N VAL A 28 -4.45 -13.04 2.27
CA VAL A 28 -3.37 -13.02 1.28
C VAL A 28 -2.45 -11.87 1.64
N THR A 29 -1.21 -12.15 1.96
CA THR A 29 -0.22 -11.17 2.40
C THR A 29 0.85 -10.99 1.34
N THR A 30 1.12 -9.73 0.97
CA THR A 30 2.18 -9.39 0.02
C THR A 30 2.94 -8.17 0.50
N PRO A 31 4.28 -8.11 0.27
CA PRO A 31 5.04 -6.90 0.55
C PRO A 31 4.72 -5.84 -0.50
N VAL A 32 4.58 -4.60 -0.08
CA VAL A 32 4.27 -3.47 -0.96
C VAL A 32 5.11 -2.26 -0.59
N TRP A 33 5.29 -1.37 -1.57
CA TRP A 33 5.79 -0.03 -1.31
C TRP A 33 4.63 0.83 -0.79
N PHE A 34 4.96 1.76 0.08
CA PHE A 34 3.95 2.66 0.62
C PHE A 34 4.57 4.03 0.95
N ALA A 35 3.71 5.03 1.02
CA ALA A 35 4.07 6.34 1.57
C ALA A 35 3.15 6.64 2.74
N GLN A 36 3.71 7.14 3.83
CA GLN A 36 2.94 7.52 5.00
C GLN A 36 2.84 9.03 5.07
N VAL A 37 1.60 9.53 5.14
CA VAL A 37 1.34 10.97 5.27
C VAL A 37 0.28 11.14 6.36
N ASP A 38 0.66 11.81 7.43
CA ASP A 38 -0.20 12.01 8.60
C ASP A 38 -0.67 10.66 9.16
N ASP A 39 -1.98 10.40 9.14
CA ASP A 39 -2.57 9.17 9.66
C ASP A 39 -2.91 8.15 8.57
N LYS A 40 -2.39 8.36 7.35
CA LYS A 40 -2.76 7.53 6.19
C LYS A 40 -1.54 6.91 5.52
N LEU A 41 -1.77 5.77 4.90
CA LEU A 41 -0.79 5.08 4.07
C LEU A 41 -1.31 5.04 2.63
N TYR A 42 -0.42 5.21 1.68
CA TYR A 42 -0.76 5.19 0.25
C TYR A 42 0.06 4.12 -0.45
N VAL A 43 -0.60 3.32 -1.28
CA VAL A 43 0.00 2.20 -1.99
C VAL A 43 -0.31 2.29 -3.48
N TYR A 44 0.72 2.08 -4.31
CA TYR A 44 0.58 1.92 -5.75
C TYR A 44 0.54 0.43 -6.09
N THR A 45 -0.36 0.04 -6.96
CA THR A 45 -0.45 -1.33 -7.46
C THR A 45 -1.05 -1.33 -8.86
N GLN A 46 -1.37 -2.50 -9.38
CA GLN A 46 -2.00 -2.65 -10.70
C GLN A 46 -3.51 -2.83 -10.53
N ALA A 47 -4.29 -2.21 -11.42
CA ALA A 47 -5.75 -2.25 -11.34
C ALA A 47 -6.32 -3.67 -11.44
N ASN A 48 -5.64 -4.56 -12.15
CA ASN A 48 -6.07 -5.94 -12.32
C ASN A 48 -5.46 -6.89 -11.28
N SER A 49 -4.76 -6.35 -10.27
CA SER A 49 -4.16 -7.20 -9.23
C SER A 49 -5.22 -7.80 -8.32
N GLY A 50 -4.86 -8.93 -7.70
CA GLY A 50 -5.72 -9.57 -6.71
C GLY A 50 -6.00 -8.67 -5.51
N LYS A 51 -5.00 -7.86 -5.09
CA LYS A 51 -5.15 -6.89 -3.98
C LYS A 51 -6.32 -5.94 -4.22
N VAL A 52 -6.39 -5.36 -5.41
CA VAL A 52 -7.46 -4.41 -5.76
C VAL A 52 -8.81 -5.09 -5.70
N LYS A 53 -8.92 -6.30 -6.26
CA LYS A 53 -10.17 -7.06 -6.24
C LYS A 53 -10.59 -7.38 -4.80
N ARG A 54 -9.65 -7.80 -3.96
CA ARG A 54 -9.95 -8.13 -2.57
C ARG A 54 -10.36 -6.89 -1.76
N VAL A 55 -9.68 -5.78 -1.93
CA VAL A 55 -10.03 -4.51 -1.26
C VAL A 55 -11.39 -4.00 -1.71
N ARG A 56 -11.71 -4.15 -2.99
CA ARG A 56 -13.03 -3.76 -3.52
C ARG A 56 -14.15 -4.54 -2.83
N ASN A 57 -13.93 -5.80 -2.51
CA ASN A 57 -14.92 -6.64 -1.86
C ASN A 57 -14.90 -6.51 -0.34
N ASN A 58 -13.73 -6.23 0.25
CA ASN A 58 -13.58 -6.13 1.69
C ASN A 58 -12.43 -5.16 2.00
N GLY A 59 -12.77 -3.99 2.50
CA GLY A 59 -11.80 -2.96 2.85
C GLY A 59 -11.02 -3.22 4.13
N LYS A 60 -11.36 -4.24 4.89
CA LYS A 60 -10.60 -4.59 6.09
C LYS A 60 -9.28 -5.22 5.70
N VAL A 61 -8.18 -4.67 6.21
CA VAL A 61 -6.83 -5.15 5.90
C VAL A 61 -5.99 -5.16 7.18
N GLU A 62 -4.80 -5.74 7.07
CA GLU A 62 -3.80 -5.65 8.12
C GLU A 62 -2.48 -5.22 7.50
N VAL A 63 -1.69 -4.47 8.26
CA VAL A 63 -0.39 -3.98 7.82
C VAL A 63 0.67 -4.30 8.87
N SER A 64 1.89 -4.54 8.42
CA SER A 64 3.03 -4.74 9.31
C SER A 64 4.32 -4.33 8.61
N PRO A 65 5.34 -3.86 9.35
CA PRO A 65 6.63 -3.60 8.74
C PRO A 65 7.24 -4.93 8.29
N CYS A 66 7.95 -4.90 7.16
CA CYS A 66 8.58 -6.11 6.66
C CYS A 66 9.84 -5.81 5.86
N THR A 67 10.60 -6.88 5.58
CA THR A 67 11.72 -6.82 4.66
C THR A 67 11.20 -6.84 3.22
N ARG A 68 12.11 -6.63 2.27
CA ARG A 68 11.81 -6.70 0.85
C ARG A 68 11.14 -8.02 0.44
N SER A 69 11.51 -9.11 1.09
CA SER A 69 10.96 -10.45 0.81
C SER A 69 9.67 -10.75 1.57
N GLY A 70 9.21 -9.83 2.41
CA GLY A 70 7.99 -10.00 3.17
C GLY A 70 8.17 -10.56 4.58
N LYS A 71 9.42 -10.70 5.04
CA LYS A 71 9.67 -11.16 6.40
C LYS A 71 9.20 -10.10 7.41
N PRO A 72 8.29 -10.43 8.34
CA PRO A 72 7.80 -9.46 9.33
C PRO A 72 8.90 -8.91 10.21
N LEU A 73 8.85 -7.59 10.46
CA LEU A 73 9.78 -6.90 11.34
C LEU A 73 9.09 -6.36 12.59
N GLY A 74 7.78 -6.56 12.70
CA GLY A 74 7.00 -6.09 13.84
C GLY A 74 5.58 -6.64 13.79
N PRO A 75 4.73 -6.24 14.74
CA PRO A 75 3.37 -6.77 14.83
C PRO A 75 2.48 -6.27 13.69
N THR A 76 1.45 -7.05 13.37
CA THR A 76 0.40 -6.62 12.45
C THR A 76 -0.55 -5.65 13.15
N GLN A 77 -1.12 -4.75 12.35
CA GLN A 77 -2.06 -3.75 12.83
C GLN A 77 -3.27 -3.71 11.89
N PRO A 78 -4.49 -3.71 12.43
CA PRO A 78 -5.68 -3.62 11.59
C PRO A 78 -5.82 -2.24 10.96
N ALA A 79 -6.37 -2.20 9.76
CA ALA A 79 -6.58 -0.97 9.03
C ALA A 79 -7.74 -1.12 8.05
N LEU A 80 -8.13 0.01 7.45
CA LEU A 80 -9.16 0.05 6.41
C LEU A 80 -8.56 0.61 5.14
N ALA A 81 -8.79 -0.07 4.02
CA ALA A 81 -8.30 0.33 2.72
C ALA A 81 -9.45 0.63 1.77
N HIS A 82 -9.24 1.60 0.89
CA HIS A 82 -10.15 1.84 -0.21
C HIS A 82 -9.38 2.26 -1.45
N ILE A 83 -10.00 2.09 -2.60
CA ILE A 83 -9.40 2.40 -3.89
C ILE A 83 -9.66 3.87 -4.19
N LEU A 84 -8.59 4.64 -4.46
CA LEU A 84 -8.69 6.03 -4.81
C LEU A 84 -9.11 6.20 -6.28
N PRO A 85 -9.82 7.29 -6.62
CA PRO A 85 -10.03 7.66 -8.02
C PRO A 85 -8.69 7.89 -8.72
N LEU A 86 -8.61 7.59 -10.01
CA LEU A 86 -7.38 7.75 -10.78
C LEU A 86 -6.87 9.20 -10.80
N GLU A 87 -7.76 10.17 -10.73
CA GLU A 87 -7.38 11.58 -10.69
C GLU A 87 -6.56 11.96 -9.45
N GLU A 88 -6.62 11.19 -8.39
CA GLU A 88 -5.79 11.37 -7.22
C GLU A 88 -4.44 10.64 -7.31
N GLY A 89 -4.25 9.86 -8.37
CA GLY A 89 -3.06 9.04 -8.56
C GLY A 89 -1.78 9.85 -8.66
N LYS A 90 -1.81 11.04 -9.28
CA LYS A 90 -0.64 11.89 -9.40
C LYS A 90 -0.06 12.26 -8.03
N ARG A 91 -0.93 12.53 -7.06
CA ARG A 91 -0.51 12.85 -5.70
C ARG A 91 0.21 11.67 -5.06
N VAL A 92 -0.36 10.48 -5.20
CA VAL A 92 0.25 9.26 -4.66
C VAL A 92 1.58 8.95 -5.36
N ASP A 93 1.62 9.07 -6.69
CA ASP A 93 2.86 8.87 -7.45
C ASP A 93 3.96 9.83 -7.01
N THR A 94 3.62 11.08 -6.75
CA THR A 94 4.58 12.07 -6.25
C THR A 94 5.12 11.66 -4.88
N LEU A 95 4.25 11.24 -3.98
CA LEU A 95 4.65 10.80 -2.65
C LEU A 95 5.60 9.60 -2.71
N LEU A 96 5.28 8.62 -3.55
CA LEU A 96 6.11 7.44 -3.72
C LEU A 96 7.43 7.75 -4.41
N THR A 97 7.42 8.62 -5.42
CA THR A 97 8.64 9.05 -6.11
C THR A 97 9.57 9.78 -5.15
N ASN A 98 9.03 10.61 -4.27
CA ASN A 98 9.84 11.30 -3.27
C ASN A 98 10.49 10.33 -2.29
N LYS A 99 9.82 9.24 -1.96
CA LYS A 99 10.34 8.23 -1.04
C LYS A 99 11.33 7.27 -1.70
N TYR A 100 11.01 6.77 -2.90
CA TYR A 100 11.76 5.71 -3.57
C TYR A 100 12.62 6.18 -4.74
N GLY A 101 12.43 7.43 -5.19
CA GLY A 101 13.25 8.06 -6.21
C GLY A 101 13.13 7.42 -7.58
N LEU A 102 14.26 7.31 -8.28
CA LEU A 102 14.32 6.85 -9.65
C LEU A 102 13.79 5.42 -9.83
N LEU A 103 13.96 4.58 -8.84
CA LEU A 103 13.49 3.18 -8.91
C LEU A 103 11.97 3.11 -9.15
N LYS A 104 11.21 3.97 -8.46
CA LYS A 104 9.75 4.05 -8.66
C LYS A 104 9.43 4.45 -10.09
N ARG A 105 10.17 5.41 -10.67
CA ARG A 105 9.95 5.86 -12.05
C ARG A 105 10.21 4.74 -13.05
N ILE A 106 11.27 3.97 -12.84
CA ILE A 106 11.61 2.84 -13.72
C ILE A 106 10.50 1.78 -13.68
N ILE A 107 10.04 1.43 -12.51
CA ILE A 107 8.98 0.41 -12.35
C ILE A 107 7.68 0.88 -12.98
N SER A 108 7.30 2.15 -12.78
CA SER A 108 6.10 2.72 -13.39
C SER A 108 6.17 2.73 -14.91
N PHE A 109 7.35 3.05 -15.46
CA PHE A 109 7.57 3.05 -16.91
C PHE A 109 7.44 1.64 -17.49
N VAL A 110 8.04 0.64 -16.86
CA VAL A 110 7.93 -0.75 -17.31
C VAL A 110 6.48 -1.23 -17.27
N ALA A 111 5.75 -0.92 -16.21
CA ALA A 111 4.34 -1.27 -16.10
C ALA A 111 3.51 -0.63 -17.20
N LYS A 112 3.78 0.64 -17.52
CA LYS A 112 3.09 1.35 -18.60
C LYS A 112 3.36 0.71 -19.96
N LEU A 113 4.61 0.31 -20.22
CA LEU A 113 4.97 -0.37 -21.46
C LEU A 113 4.25 -1.71 -21.63
N ARG A 114 3.93 -2.38 -20.52
CA ARG A 114 3.18 -3.64 -20.53
C ARG A 114 1.66 -3.43 -20.62
N GLY A 115 1.21 -2.18 -20.73
CA GLY A 115 -0.21 -1.86 -20.81
C GLY A 115 -0.95 -1.98 -19.48
N SER A 116 -0.23 -2.02 -18.37
CA SER A 116 -0.86 -2.10 -17.04
C SER A 116 -1.45 -0.76 -16.64
N THR A 117 -2.68 -0.80 -16.11
CA THR A 117 -3.33 0.38 -15.54
C THR A 117 -3.00 0.47 -14.06
N PRO A 118 -2.57 1.63 -13.57
CA PRO A 118 -2.26 1.78 -12.15
C PRO A 118 -3.54 1.82 -11.30
N ALA A 119 -3.41 1.41 -10.05
CA ALA A 119 -4.42 1.59 -9.02
C ALA A 119 -3.74 2.09 -7.75
N TYR A 120 -4.48 2.87 -6.98
CA TYR A 120 -3.96 3.52 -5.78
C TYR A 120 -4.87 3.19 -4.61
N LEU A 121 -4.26 2.79 -3.50
CA LEU A 121 -4.99 2.47 -2.28
C LEU A 121 -4.66 3.51 -1.21
N GLU A 122 -5.68 3.96 -0.49
CA GLU A 122 -5.53 4.74 0.72
C GLU A 122 -5.89 3.85 1.89
N ILE A 123 -5.01 3.79 2.89
CA ILE A 123 -5.17 2.93 4.06
C ILE A 123 -5.20 3.81 5.29
N ARG A 124 -6.23 3.62 6.11
CA ARG A 124 -6.47 4.38 7.34
C ARG A 124 -6.45 3.45 8.54
N PRO A 125 -6.20 3.96 9.75
CA PRO A 125 -6.38 3.15 10.96
C PRO A 125 -7.81 2.66 11.09
N ALA A 126 -7.94 1.45 11.55
CA ALA A 126 -9.25 0.84 11.79
C ALA A 126 -9.92 1.44 13.01
#